data_519a99f34da373ede76916dffdd46d43
#
_entry.id   519a99f34da373ede76916dffdd46d43
#
_cell.length_a   1.000
_cell.length_b   1.000
_cell.length_c   1.000
_cell.angle_alpha   90.00
_cell.angle_beta   90.00
_cell.angle_gamma   90.00
#
_symmetry.space_group_name_H-M   'P 1'
#
loop_
_entity.id
_entity.type
_entity.pdbx_description
1 polymer ?
#
loop_
_entity_poly.entity_id
_entity_poly.type
_entity_poly.pdbx_seq_one_letter_code
_entity_poly.pdbx_strand_id
1 'polypeptide(L)'
;LGEEIAYLKIKSFNVSNIKNDREKLHAWFKENAEKKIIIDITRNGGGTDSYWQELIVAPNINKPLESVSYYLTPFGEGTQEQLKLDGVNEGTLDSDLDKLYNLPGLNWDDLEGISGFGTTMRRVSPAFDKAVCSGPFYLLVGPNAYSSADGFAMFCKNTKFATVVGENTGGDGGGRNVCVVKLPVSGLLLRFRAMHVLNPDGSSNVESGTVPDVV
;
A
#
# COMPACT_ATOMS: atom_id res chain seq x y z
N LEU A 1 -19.74 19.50 7.65
CA LEU A 1 -20.09 18.33 6.86
C LEU A 1 -21.58 18.09 7.05
N GLY A 2 -22.33 17.87 5.96
CA GLY A 2 -23.76 17.59 6.06
C GLY A 2 -24.05 16.27 6.79
N GLU A 3 -25.31 16.05 7.18
CA GLU A 3 -25.72 14.84 7.92
C GLU A 3 -25.46 13.52 7.19
N GLU A 4 -25.28 13.59 5.85
CA GLU A 4 -25.01 12.42 4.99
C GLU A 4 -23.53 12.03 4.87
N ILE A 5 -22.61 12.73 5.54
CA ILE A 5 -21.16 12.52 5.43
C ILE A 5 -20.58 12.22 6.81
N ALA A 6 -19.80 11.17 6.89
CA ALA A 6 -19.00 10.84 8.06
C ALA A 6 -17.52 10.95 7.74
N TYR A 7 -16.75 11.60 8.61
CA TYR A 7 -15.33 11.87 8.44
C TYR A 7 -14.52 11.21 9.55
N LEU A 8 -13.52 10.44 9.12
CA LEU A 8 -12.61 9.69 9.99
C LEU A 8 -11.17 10.06 9.65
N LYS A 9 -10.44 10.63 10.59
CA LYS A 9 -8.99 10.90 10.42
C LYS A 9 -8.15 9.87 11.15
N ILE A 10 -7.24 9.22 10.41
CA ILE A 10 -6.32 8.20 10.94
C ILE A 10 -4.89 8.69 10.76
N LYS A 11 -4.20 8.96 11.86
CA LYS A 11 -2.85 9.57 11.85
C LYS A 11 -1.72 8.56 11.68
N SER A 12 -1.95 7.28 11.97
CA SER A 12 -0.94 6.23 11.88
C SER A 12 -1.59 4.85 11.86
N PHE A 13 -0.97 3.91 11.16
CA PHE A 13 -1.32 2.49 11.17
C PHE A 13 -0.43 1.70 12.14
N ASN A 14 -0.22 2.24 13.33
CA ASN A 14 0.62 1.59 14.33
C ASN A 14 0.01 0.28 14.81
N VAL A 15 0.80 -0.80 14.77
CA VAL A 15 0.37 -2.14 15.18
C VAL A 15 -0.14 -2.19 16.63
N SER A 16 0.42 -1.39 17.53
CA SER A 16 0.00 -1.33 18.93
C SER A 16 -1.44 -0.83 19.12
N ASN A 17 -1.96 -0.10 18.15
CA ASN A 17 -3.30 0.48 18.21
C ASN A 17 -4.40 -0.49 17.71
N ILE A 18 -4.06 -1.54 16.98
CA ILE A 18 -5.04 -2.46 16.35
C ILE A 18 -6.05 -2.96 17.38
N LYS A 19 -5.58 -3.46 18.53
CA LYS A 19 -6.46 -4.00 19.57
C LYS A 19 -7.42 -2.95 20.15
N ASN A 20 -6.90 -1.75 20.41
CA ASN A 20 -7.67 -0.68 21.04
C ASN A 20 -8.65 0.00 20.09
N ASP A 21 -8.30 0.06 18.79
CA ASP A 21 -9.06 0.76 17.78
C ASP A 21 -10.13 -0.14 17.13
N ARG A 22 -9.98 -1.46 17.21
CA ARG A 22 -10.90 -2.43 16.59
C ARG A 22 -12.37 -2.19 16.97
N GLU A 23 -12.67 -2.18 18.25
CA GLU A 23 -14.05 -2.00 18.72
C GLU A 23 -14.57 -0.60 18.42
N LYS A 24 -13.71 0.43 18.58
CA LYS A 24 -14.07 1.82 18.33
C LYS A 24 -14.40 2.07 16.86
N LEU A 25 -13.55 1.59 15.95
CA LEU A 25 -13.77 1.75 14.52
C LEU A 25 -14.98 0.95 14.05
N HIS A 26 -15.18 -0.27 14.58
CA HIS A 26 -16.36 -1.05 14.25
C HIS A 26 -17.66 -0.36 14.71
N ALA A 27 -17.70 0.18 15.94
CA ALA A 27 -18.84 0.94 16.43
C ALA A 27 -19.08 2.19 15.57
N TRP A 28 -18.01 2.93 15.25
CA TRP A 28 -18.09 4.11 14.42
C TRP A 28 -18.64 3.82 13.02
N PHE A 29 -18.20 2.75 12.37
CA PHE A 29 -18.72 2.32 11.07
C PHE A 29 -20.22 1.96 11.17
N LYS A 30 -20.63 1.27 12.24
CA LYS A 30 -22.05 0.95 12.46
C LYS A 30 -22.94 2.20 12.60
N GLU A 31 -22.49 3.19 13.35
CA GLU A 31 -23.22 4.46 13.53
C GLU A 31 -23.36 5.26 12.23
N ASN A 32 -22.44 5.03 11.29
CA ASN A 32 -22.38 5.76 10.03
C ASN A 32 -22.65 4.88 8.80
N ALA A 33 -23.33 3.74 8.99
CA ALA A 33 -23.47 2.68 7.98
C ALA A 33 -24.03 3.13 6.63
N GLU A 34 -24.94 4.10 6.62
CA GLU A 34 -25.63 4.61 5.43
C GLU A 34 -25.03 5.90 4.87
N LYS A 35 -23.96 6.41 5.51
CA LYS A 35 -23.35 7.68 5.12
C LYS A 35 -22.24 7.48 4.07
N LYS A 36 -21.90 8.56 3.37
CA LYS A 36 -20.65 8.66 2.60
C LYS A 36 -19.50 8.75 3.58
N ILE A 37 -18.53 7.84 3.46
CA ILE A 37 -17.40 7.76 4.39
C ILE A 37 -16.18 8.43 3.79
N ILE A 38 -15.67 9.45 4.48
CA ILE A 38 -14.38 10.07 4.14
C ILE A 38 -13.34 9.61 5.15
N ILE A 39 -12.30 8.94 4.68
CA ILE A 39 -11.13 8.53 5.47
C ILE A 39 -9.97 9.45 5.13
N ASP A 40 -9.47 10.21 6.09
CA ASP A 40 -8.33 11.12 5.90
C ASP A 40 -7.04 10.48 6.44
N ILE A 41 -6.14 10.17 5.50
CA ILE A 41 -4.77 9.70 5.79
C ILE A 41 -3.70 10.67 5.28
N THR A 42 -4.04 11.91 4.96
CA THR A 42 -3.13 12.92 4.39
C THR A 42 -1.85 13.13 5.19
N ARG A 43 -1.84 12.80 6.48
CA ARG A 43 -0.68 12.91 7.38
C ARG A 43 -0.34 11.57 8.06
N ASN A 44 -0.67 10.46 7.42
CA ASN A 44 -0.40 9.13 7.95
C ASN A 44 0.91 8.60 7.36
N GLY A 45 1.97 8.55 8.15
CA GLY A 45 3.28 8.04 7.74
C GLY A 45 3.37 6.52 7.62
N GLY A 46 2.26 5.79 7.71
CA GLY A 46 2.22 4.34 7.59
C GLY A 46 2.18 3.59 8.91
N GLY A 47 2.73 2.39 8.90
CA GLY A 47 2.73 1.41 9.99
C GLY A 47 2.60 0.00 9.44
N THR A 48 1.57 -0.74 9.87
CA THR A 48 1.29 -2.10 9.39
C THR A 48 0.07 -2.17 8.49
N ASP A 49 0.17 -2.94 7.41
CA ASP A 49 -0.96 -3.18 6.49
C ASP A 49 -2.14 -3.87 7.20
N SER A 50 -1.88 -4.71 8.21
CA SER A 50 -2.93 -5.36 8.99
C SER A 50 -3.90 -4.36 9.62
N TYR A 51 -3.45 -3.15 9.95
CA TYR A 51 -4.32 -2.13 10.53
C TYR A 51 -5.48 -1.79 9.60
N TRP A 52 -5.19 -1.35 8.38
CA TRP A 52 -6.23 -0.95 7.44
C TRP A 52 -6.97 -2.15 6.83
N GLN A 53 -6.27 -3.29 6.64
CA GLN A 53 -6.89 -4.51 6.14
C GLN A 53 -7.96 -5.02 7.09
N GLU A 54 -7.64 -5.17 8.38
CA GLU A 54 -8.52 -5.76 9.38
C GLU A 54 -9.57 -4.78 9.93
N LEU A 55 -9.21 -3.50 10.09
CA LEU A 55 -10.08 -2.55 10.79
C LEU A 55 -10.92 -1.69 9.85
N ILE A 56 -10.50 -1.52 8.60
CA ILE A 56 -11.16 -0.63 7.65
C ILE A 56 -11.78 -1.43 6.49
N VAL A 57 -10.97 -2.21 5.78
CA VAL A 57 -11.45 -2.88 4.55
C VAL A 57 -12.29 -4.10 4.88
N ALA A 58 -11.76 -5.06 5.63
CA ALA A 58 -12.43 -6.34 5.90
C ALA A 58 -13.85 -6.20 6.49
N PRO A 59 -14.13 -5.25 7.42
CA PRO A 59 -15.48 -5.05 7.93
C PRO A 59 -16.47 -4.48 6.91
N ASN A 60 -15.98 -3.84 5.84
CA ASN A 60 -16.80 -3.03 4.94
C ASN A 60 -16.84 -3.56 3.49
N ILE A 61 -16.55 -4.84 3.31
CA ILE A 61 -16.66 -5.53 2.01
C ILE A 61 -17.52 -6.77 2.11
N ASN A 62 -18.19 -7.15 0.98
CA ASN A 62 -19.04 -8.34 0.90
C ASN A 62 -18.38 -9.52 0.16
N LYS A 63 -17.23 -9.26 -0.50
CA LYS A 63 -16.46 -10.26 -1.24
C LYS A 63 -14.96 -9.95 -1.11
N PRO A 64 -14.09 -10.92 -1.26
CA PRO A 64 -12.66 -10.68 -1.25
C PRO A 64 -12.25 -9.65 -2.31
N LEU A 65 -11.32 -8.77 -1.93
CA LEU A 65 -10.67 -7.82 -2.82
C LEU A 65 -9.19 -8.18 -2.93
N GLU A 66 -8.66 -8.09 -4.14
CA GLU A 66 -7.27 -8.41 -4.45
C GLU A 66 -6.62 -7.27 -5.23
N SER A 67 -5.40 -6.94 -4.85
CA SER A 67 -4.55 -5.96 -5.52
C SER A 67 -3.18 -6.57 -5.76
N VAL A 68 -2.68 -6.48 -6.97
CA VAL A 68 -1.35 -6.93 -7.35
C VAL A 68 -0.47 -5.71 -7.61
N SER A 69 0.75 -5.74 -7.10
CA SER A 69 1.82 -4.81 -7.41
C SER A 69 3.08 -5.60 -7.78
N TYR A 70 4.05 -4.93 -8.38
CA TYR A 70 5.26 -5.58 -8.83
C TYR A 70 6.46 -5.04 -8.08
N TYR A 71 7.53 -5.82 -8.04
CA TYR A 71 8.82 -5.35 -7.58
C TYR A 71 9.92 -5.83 -8.52
N LEU A 72 10.80 -4.93 -8.86
CA LEU A 72 11.96 -5.20 -9.70
C LEU A 72 13.16 -5.53 -8.82
N THR A 73 13.97 -6.48 -9.25
CA THR A 73 15.16 -6.91 -8.53
C THR A 73 16.40 -6.65 -9.38
N PRO A 74 17.33 -5.80 -8.93
CA PRO A 74 18.60 -5.61 -9.60
C PRO A 74 19.49 -6.84 -9.48
N PHE A 75 20.50 -6.94 -10.35
CA PHE A 75 21.55 -7.94 -10.22
C PHE A 75 22.41 -7.72 -8.97
N GLY A 76 22.89 -8.79 -8.35
CA GLY A 76 23.90 -8.74 -7.32
C GLY A 76 23.67 -9.68 -6.14
N GLU A 77 24.76 -10.13 -5.51
CA GLU A 77 24.72 -11.04 -4.35
C GLU A 77 24.00 -10.42 -3.15
N GLY A 78 24.21 -9.11 -2.89
CA GLY A 78 23.57 -8.42 -1.78
C GLY A 78 22.04 -8.35 -1.90
N THR A 79 21.51 -8.25 -3.12
CA THR A 79 20.07 -8.30 -3.37
C THR A 79 19.53 -9.70 -3.06
N GLN A 80 20.23 -10.75 -3.43
CA GLN A 80 19.82 -12.12 -3.15
C GLN A 80 19.77 -12.41 -1.65
N GLU A 81 20.74 -11.93 -0.87
CA GLU A 81 20.70 -12.04 0.58
C GLU A 81 19.48 -11.30 1.18
N GLN A 82 19.21 -10.09 0.70
CA GLN A 82 18.05 -9.34 1.16
C GLN A 82 16.73 -10.04 0.82
N LEU A 83 16.58 -10.58 -0.39
CA LEU A 83 15.41 -11.35 -0.79
C LEU A 83 15.18 -12.56 0.13
N LYS A 84 16.23 -13.25 0.52
CA LYS A 84 16.16 -14.37 1.49
C LYS A 84 15.70 -13.90 2.87
N LEU A 85 16.23 -12.77 3.36
CA LEU A 85 15.81 -12.17 4.62
C LEU A 85 14.32 -11.74 4.59
N ASP A 86 13.86 -11.29 3.44
CA ASP A 86 12.45 -10.93 3.22
C ASP A 86 11.54 -12.14 2.94
N GLY A 87 12.10 -13.36 2.96
CA GLY A 87 11.37 -14.59 2.71
C GLY A 87 10.94 -14.77 1.24
N VAL A 88 11.61 -14.10 0.31
CA VAL A 88 11.39 -14.26 -1.13
C VAL A 88 12.30 -15.37 -1.65
N ASN A 89 11.71 -16.42 -2.22
CA ASN A 89 12.48 -17.44 -2.94
C ASN A 89 12.84 -16.93 -4.33
N GLU A 90 14.10 -17.05 -4.73
CA GLU A 90 14.57 -16.70 -6.08
C GLU A 90 13.77 -17.42 -7.18
N GLY A 91 13.32 -18.65 -6.93
CA GLY A 91 12.46 -19.42 -7.83
C GLY A 91 11.05 -18.86 -8.04
N THR A 92 10.68 -17.78 -7.33
CA THR A 92 9.42 -17.05 -7.53
C THR A 92 9.60 -15.79 -8.37
N LEU A 93 10.84 -15.45 -8.74
CA LEU A 93 11.14 -14.32 -9.63
C LEU A 93 10.99 -14.75 -11.08
N ASP A 94 10.34 -13.91 -11.84
CA ASP A 94 10.22 -14.04 -13.29
C ASP A 94 11.33 -13.23 -13.96
N SER A 95 12.14 -13.89 -14.78
CA SER A 95 13.22 -13.24 -15.54
C SER A 95 12.75 -12.72 -16.89
N ASP A 96 11.52 -13.06 -17.31
CA ASP A 96 10.94 -12.61 -18.56
C ASP A 96 10.31 -11.23 -18.38
N LEU A 97 11.15 -10.19 -18.46
CA LEU A 97 10.71 -8.79 -18.29
C LEU A 97 9.73 -8.33 -19.36
N ASP A 98 9.62 -9.05 -20.49
CA ASP A 98 8.66 -8.73 -21.55
C ASP A 98 7.20 -8.80 -21.06
N LYS A 99 6.95 -9.56 -19.98
CA LYS A 99 5.62 -9.62 -19.35
C LYS A 99 5.19 -8.29 -18.72
N LEU A 100 6.13 -7.42 -18.40
CA LEU A 100 5.84 -6.09 -17.86
C LEU A 100 5.50 -5.07 -18.96
N TYR A 101 5.81 -5.36 -20.22
CA TYR A 101 5.66 -4.43 -21.35
C TYR A 101 4.24 -3.93 -21.62
N ASN A 102 3.24 -4.64 -21.14
CA ASN A 102 1.85 -4.25 -21.28
C ASN A 102 1.34 -3.34 -20.14
N LEU A 103 2.21 -3.02 -19.15
CA LEU A 103 1.84 -2.12 -18.07
C LEU A 103 1.91 -0.66 -18.56
N PRO A 104 0.80 0.09 -18.55
CA PRO A 104 0.72 1.39 -19.21
C PRO A 104 1.56 2.48 -18.56
N GLY A 105 1.93 2.32 -17.31
CA GLY A 105 2.73 3.28 -16.55
C GLY A 105 4.20 2.89 -16.42
N LEU A 106 4.63 1.79 -17.06
CA LEU A 106 6.02 1.33 -16.96
C LEU A 106 6.96 2.32 -17.66
N ASN A 107 7.97 2.79 -16.93
CA ASN A 107 9.12 3.47 -17.50
C ASN A 107 10.19 2.42 -17.83
N TRP A 108 10.60 2.35 -19.10
CA TRP A 108 11.58 1.39 -19.58
C TRP A 108 12.97 1.57 -18.98
N ASP A 109 13.33 2.81 -18.61
CA ASP A 109 14.59 3.12 -17.97
C ASP A 109 14.71 2.46 -16.59
N ASP A 110 13.57 2.17 -15.95
CA ASP A 110 13.52 1.46 -14.64
C ASP A 110 13.95 -0.01 -14.76
N LEU A 111 14.01 -0.57 -15.98
CA LEU A 111 14.43 -1.94 -16.22
C LEU A 111 15.95 -2.07 -16.44
N GLU A 112 16.68 -0.98 -16.53
CA GLU A 112 18.15 -1.03 -16.67
C GLU A 112 18.78 -1.66 -15.42
N GLY A 113 19.58 -2.70 -15.61
CA GLY A 113 20.23 -3.43 -14.51
C GLY A 113 19.30 -4.35 -13.71
N ILE A 114 18.07 -4.57 -14.16
CA ILE A 114 17.12 -5.49 -13.51
C ILE A 114 17.33 -6.91 -14.02
N SER A 115 17.36 -7.88 -13.08
CA SER A 115 17.54 -9.31 -13.38
C SER A 115 16.21 -10.07 -13.43
N GLY A 116 15.17 -9.53 -12.82
CA GLY A 116 13.87 -10.15 -12.77
C GLY A 116 12.88 -9.34 -11.95
N PHE A 117 11.65 -9.79 -11.92
CA PHE A 117 10.60 -9.17 -11.14
C PHE A 117 9.79 -10.21 -10.38
N GLY A 118 9.12 -9.76 -9.34
CA GLY A 118 8.12 -10.55 -8.64
C GLY A 118 6.82 -9.79 -8.46
N THR A 119 5.81 -10.50 -7.98
CA THR A 119 4.50 -9.91 -7.69
C THR A 119 4.22 -9.97 -6.19
N THR A 120 3.57 -8.93 -5.69
CA THR A 120 2.98 -8.93 -4.35
C THR A 120 1.48 -8.88 -4.49
N MET A 121 0.78 -9.88 -3.97
CA MET A 121 -0.67 -9.90 -3.92
C MET A 121 -1.14 -9.53 -2.52
N ARG A 122 -1.95 -8.47 -2.43
CA ARG A 122 -2.69 -8.11 -1.22
C ARG A 122 -4.12 -8.57 -1.38
N ARG A 123 -4.52 -9.54 -0.55
CA ARG A 123 -5.90 -10.04 -0.52
C ARG A 123 -6.51 -9.71 0.84
N VAL A 124 -7.68 -9.07 0.81
CA VAL A 124 -8.49 -8.83 2.00
C VAL A 124 -9.82 -9.56 1.84
N SER A 125 -10.13 -10.43 2.79
CA SER A 125 -11.40 -11.16 2.84
C SER A 125 -12.38 -10.45 3.78
N PRO A 126 -13.71 -10.56 3.56
CA PRO A 126 -14.71 -10.01 4.46
C PRO A 126 -14.54 -10.51 5.88
N ALA A 127 -14.69 -9.61 6.87
CA ALA A 127 -14.71 -9.98 8.30
C ALA A 127 -16.07 -10.52 8.75
N PHE A 128 -17.13 -10.20 8.01
CA PHE A 128 -18.52 -10.55 8.32
C PHE A 128 -19.27 -11.00 7.06
N ASP A 129 -20.40 -11.67 7.23
CA ASP A 129 -21.26 -12.10 6.12
C ASP A 129 -21.83 -10.93 5.31
N LYS A 130 -21.95 -9.75 5.95
CA LYS A 130 -22.41 -8.52 5.33
C LYS A 130 -21.53 -7.35 5.76
N ALA A 131 -21.17 -6.49 4.80
CA ALA A 131 -20.44 -5.26 5.08
C ALA A 131 -21.17 -4.38 6.09
N VAL A 132 -20.41 -3.76 6.99
CA VAL A 132 -20.96 -2.85 8.03
C VAL A 132 -21.43 -1.55 7.41
N CYS A 133 -20.66 -0.97 6.48
CA CYS A 133 -21.05 0.21 5.71
C CYS A 133 -21.39 -0.17 4.27
N SER A 134 -22.46 0.42 3.73
CA SER A 134 -22.91 0.27 2.34
C SER A 134 -22.69 1.53 1.50
N GLY A 135 -22.38 2.64 2.12
CA GLY A 135 -22.14 3.93 1.44
C GLY A 135 -20.79 3.95 0.70
N PRO A 136 -20.59 4.92 -0.22
CA PRO A 136 -19.34 5.07 -0.90
C PRO A 136 -18.23 5.55 0.04
N PHE A 137 -17.02 5.01 -0.20
CA PHE A 137 -15.81 5.40 0.51
C PHE A 137 -14.98 6.36 -0.31
N TYR A 138 -14.42 7.37 0.34
CA TYR A 138 -13.46 8.32 -0.21
C TYR A 138 -12.21 8.31 0.68
N LEU A 139 -11.04 8.23 0.07
CA LEU A 139 -9.75 8.24 0.77
C LEU A 139 -9.01 9.54 0.45
N LEU A 140 -8.86 10.42 1.44
CA LEU A 140 -8.06 11.63 1.28
C LEU A 140 -6.58 11.33 1.51
N VAL A 141 -5.77 11.65 0.50
CA VAL A 141 -4.33 11.40 0.46
C VAL A 141 -3.53 12.67 0.18
N GLY A 142 -2.24 12.61 0.43
CA GLY A 142 -1.29 13.68 0.14
C GLY A 142 0.15 13.21 0.34
N PRO A 143 1.16 14.08 0.13
CA PRO A 143 2.58 13.71 0.13
C PRO A 143 3.10 13.09 1.43
N ASN A 144 2.40 13.26 2.53
CA ASN A 144 2.77 12.64 3.81
C ASN A 144 2.05 11.29 4.07
N ALA A 145 1.17 10.83 3.17
CA ALA A 145 0.66 9.48 3.18
C ALA A 145 1.75 8.56 2.62
N TYR A 146 2.46 7.82 3.52
CA TYR A 146 3.69 7.14 3.19
C TYR A 146 3.67 5.67 3.65
N SER A 147 4.45 4.80 3.01
CA SER A 147 4.62 3.40 3.40
C SER A 147 3.26 2.67 3.40
N SER A 148 2.85 2.03 4.49
CA SER A 148 1.55 1.33 4.58
C SER A 148 0.34 2.22 4.27
N ALA A 149 0.42 3.55 4.47
CA ALA A 149 -0.65 4.47 4.08
C ALA A 149 -0.74 4.66 2.56
N ASP A 150 0.39 4.71 1.88
CA ASP A 150 0.42 4.66 0.42
C ASP A 150 -0.03 3.28 -0.09
N GLY A 151 0.39 2.18 0.56
CA GLY A 151 -0.10 0.83 0.25
C GLY A 151 -1.63 0.70 0.35
N PHE A 152 -2.24 1.39 1.30
CA PHE A 152 -3.69 1.48 1.41
C PHE A 152 -4.30 2.29 0.25
N ALA A 153 -3.70 3.41 -0.11
CA ALA A 153 -4.15 4.21 -1.26
C ALA A 153 -4.06 3.41 -2.58
N MET A 154 -2.93 2.73 -2.81
CA MET A 154 -2.73 1.83 -3.94
C MET A 154 -3.79 0.72 -3.97
N PHE A 155 -4.07 0.09 -2.84
CA PHE A 155 -5.10 -0.95 -2.71
C PHE A 155 -6.49 -0.39 -3.03
N CYS A 156 -6.87 0.76 -2.47
CA CYS A 156 -8.15 1.41 -2.73
C CYS A 156 -8.34 1.73 -4.21
N LYS A 157 -7.33 2.35 -4.84
CA LYS A 157 -7.35 2.70 -6.25
C LYS A 157 -7.53 1.47 -7.15
N ASN A 158 -6.75 0.41 -6.89
CA ASN A 158 -6.77 -0.80 -7.72
C ASN A 158 -8.06 -1.62 -7.55
N THR A 159 -8.55 -1.76 -6.32
CA THR A 159 -9.75 -2.57 -6.02
C THR A 159 -11.06 -1.79 -6.11
N LYS A 160 -10.99 -0.46 -6.24
CA LYS A 160 -12.15 0.45 -6.18
C LYS A 160 -12.90 0.35 -4.83
N PHE A 161 -12.20 0.00 -3.76
CA PHE A 161 -12.75 0.04 -2.42
C PHE A 161 -13.12 1.48 -2.00
N ALA A 162 -12.27 2.44 -2.32
CA ALA A 162 -12.55 3.86 -2.13
C ALA A 162 -12.08 4.66 -3.34
N THR A 163 -12.74 5.79 -3.61
CA THR A 163 -12.23 6.82 -4.52
C THR A 163 -11.10 7.56 -3.84
N VAL A 164 -9.91 7.55 -4.43
CA VAL A 164 -8.73 8.24 -3.88
C VAL A 164 -8.74 9.70 -4.33
N VAL A 165 -8.69 10.63 -3.37
CA VAL A 165 -8.85 12.08 -3.60
C VAL A 165 -7.69 12.84 -2.97
N GLY A 166 -7.14 13.84 -3.65
CA GLY A 166 -6.14 14.75 -3.12
C GLY A 166 -4.88 14.84 -3.99
N GLU A 167 -3.72 14.84 -3.36
CA GLU A 167 -2.41 14.90 -4.04
C GLU A 167 -1.74 13.52 -4.02
N ASN A 168 -0.73 13.32 -4.89
CA ASN A 168 0.07 12.11 -4.89
C ASN A 168 0.55 11.78 -3.46
N THR A 169 0.52 10.50 -3.12
CA THR A 169 1.10 10.02 -1.86
C THR A 169 2.63 10.14 -1.87
N GLY A 170 3.24 9.91 -0.71
CA GLY A 170 4.70 9.92 -0.57
C GLY A 170 5.39 8.64 -1.04
N GLY A 171 4.64 7.64 -1.51
CA GLY A 171 5.19 6.40 -2.02
C GLY A 171 5.53 5.36 -0.95
N ASP A 172 6.30 4.35 -1.37
CA ASP A 172 6.82 3.26 -0.53
C ASP A 172 5.77 2.24 -0.03
N GLY A 173 4.57 2.27 -0.60
CA GLY A 173 3.44 1.44 -0.18
C GLY A 173 3.52 -0.02 -0.59
N GLY A 174 4.34 -0.34 -1.58
CA GLY A 174 4.59 -1.71 -2.01
C GLY A 174 5.78 -2.37 -1.31
N GLY A 175 6.56 -1.56 -0.56
CA GLY A 175 7.85 -1.95 -0.07
C GLY A 175 7.82 -3.02 1.02
N ARG A 176 8.87 -3.81 1.05
CA ARG A 176 9.22 -4.75 2.11
C ARG A 176 10.19 -4.09 3.10
N ASN A 177 10.88 -4.87 3.91
CA ASN A 177 11.85 -4.35 4.86
C ASN A 177 12.95 -3.53 4.18
N VAL A 178 13.41 -2.49 4.87
CA VAL A 178 14.52 -1.68 4.40
C VAL A 178 15.86 -2.31 4.80
N CYS A 179 16.84 -2.21 3.92
CA CYS A 179 18.23 -2.52 4.24
C CYS A 179 18.83 -1.39 5.07
N VAL A 180 19.57 -1.73 6.10
CA VAL A 180 20.31 -0.76 6.90
C VAL A 180 21.77 -1.18 6.97
N VAL A 181 22.65 -0.35 6.43
CA VAL A 181 24.10 -0.59 6.42
C VAL A 181 24.80 0.52 7.18
N LYS A 182 25.69 0.14 8.11
CA LYS A 182 26.55 1.08 8.79
C LYS A 182 27.81 1.30 7.96
N LEU A 183 28.05 2.55 7.56
CA LEU A 183 29.26 2.92 6.84
C LEU A 183 30.51 2.76 7.73
N PRO A 184 31.55 2.04 7.27
CA PRO A 184 32.64 1.63 8.15
C PRO A 184 33.53 2.78 8.65
N VAL A 185 33.64 3.86 7.90
CA VAL A 185 34.49 5.00 8.25
C VAL A 185 33.76 6.04 9.10
N SER A 186 32.57 6.45 8.65
CA SER A 186 31.82 7.52 9.31
C SER A 186 30.91 7.04 10.44
N GLY A 187 30.56 5.75 10.44
CA GLY A 187 29.57 5.19 11.36
C GLY A 187 28.11 5.59 11.05
N LEU A 188 27.88 6.35 9.98
CA LEU A 188 26.54 6.72 9.54
C LEU A 188 25.76 5.48 9.09
N LEU A 189 24.46 5.50 9.34
CA LEU A 189 23.55 4.46 8.86
C LEU A 189 22.98 4.87 7.50
N LEU A 190 23.27 4.07 6.48
CA LEU A 190 22.62 4.15 5.17
C LEU A 190 21.38 3.25 5.20
N ARG A 191 20.23 3.82 4.83
CA ARG A 191 18.97 3.12 4.75
C ARG A 191 18.47 3.18 3.31
N PHE A 192 18.20 2.02 2.71
CA PHE A 192 17.79 1.91 1.31
C PHE A 192 16.92 0.66 1.11
N ARG A 193 16.31 0.54 -0.06
CA ARG A 193 15.61 -0.66 -0.50
C ARG A 193 16.38 -1.39 -1.56
N ALA A 194 16.38 -2.72 -1.47
CA ALA A 194 17.00 -3.59 -2.48
C ALA A 194 16.08 -3.88 -3.68
N MET A 195 14.81 -3.49 -3.59
CA MET A 195 13.81 -3.73 -4.63
C MET A 195 13.16 -2.42 -5.04
N HIS A 196 12.94 -2.23 -6.32
CA HIS A 196 12.17 -1.13 -6.88
C HIS A 196 10.71 -1.55 -7.03
N VAL A 197 9.80 -0.84 -6.37
CA VAL A 197 8.39 -1.21 -6.34
C VAL A 197 7.61 -0.43 -7.39
N LEU A 198 6.79 -1.16 -8.16
CA LEU A 198 5.87 -0.60 -9.14
C LEU A 198 4.44 -0.69 -8.62
N ASN A 199 3.66 0.32 -8.95
CA ASN A 199 2.21 0.31 -8.82
C ASN A 199 1.58 -0.77 -9.72
N PRO A 200 0.29 -1.11 -9.54
CA PRO A 200 -0.39 -2.08 -10.40
C PRO A 200 -0.38 -1.75 -11.90
N ASP A 201 -0.26 -0.46 -12.24
CA ASP A 201 -0.16 0.01 -13.63
C ASP A 201 1.27 0.02 -14.19
N GLY A 202 2.26 -0.34 -13.38
CA GLY A 202 3.68 -0.36 -13.75
C GLY A 202 4.44 0.94 -13.46
N SER A 203 3.78 2.01 -13.01
CA SER A 203 4.48 3.23 -12.64
C SER A 203 5.34 3.03 -11.38
N SER A 204 6.47 3.75 -11.30
CA SER A 204 7.35 3.70 -10.12
C SER A 204 6.64 4.25 -8.88
N ASN A 205 6.37 3.38 -7.92
CA ASN A 205 5.76 3.79 -6.66
C ASN A 205 6.71 4.64 -5.80
N VAL A 206 8.01 4.40 -5.90
CA VAL A 206 9.02 5.14 -5.13
C VAL A 206 9.13 6.60 -5.60
N GLU A 207 8.96 6.84 -6.91
CA GLU A 207 9.10 8.17 -7.51
C GLU A 207 7.81 8.98 -7.45
N SER A 208 6.69 8.35 -7.78
CA SER A 208 5.42 9.05 -7.97
C SER A 208 4.39 8.81 -6.87
N GLY A 209 4.62 7.81 -6.00
CA GLY A 209 3.60 7.34 -5.07
C GLY A 209 2.36 6.79 -5.78
N THR A 210 1.25 6.82 -5.10
CA THR A 210 -0.07 6.54 -5.68
C THR A 210 -0.70 7.85 -6.16
N VAL A 211 -0.92 7.97 -7.46
CA VAL A 211 -1.64 9.10 -8.08
C VAL A 211 -3.12 8.97 -7.74
N PRO A 212 -3.79 9.99 -7.18
CA PRO A 212 -5.21 9.92 -6.84
C PRO A 212 -6.12 9.79 -8.08
N ASP A 213 -7.38 9.40 -7.85
CA ASP A 213 -8.41 9.37 -8.91
C ASP A 213 -8.93 10.79 -9.19
N VAL A 214 -8.91 11.67 -8.17
CA VAL A 214 -9.38 13.06 -8.24
C VAL A 214 -8.38 13.95 -7.51
N VAL A 215 -7.91 15.01 -8.18
CA VAL A 215 -6.99 16.04 -7.65
C VAL A 215 -7.78 17.23 -7.12
#